data_714b001614b57016a556801943af6b83
#
_entry.id   714b001614b57016a556801943af6b83
#
_cell.length_a   1.000
_cell.length_b   1.000
_cell.length_c   1.000
_cell.angle_alpha   90.00
_cell.angle_beta   90.00
_cell.angle_gamma   90.00
#
_symmetry.space_group_name_H-M   'P 1'
#
loop_
_entity.id
_entity.type
_entity.pdbx_description
1 polymer ?
#
loop_
_entity_poly.entity_id
_entity_poly.type
_entity_poly.pdbx_seq_one_letter_code
_entity_poly.pdbx_strand_id
1 'polypeptide(L)'
;MALFNRCFAHAHGGQFVLRIEDTDQARSTPEAEAKIFESLRWLGLDWDEGPDVGGPKGPYRQSERADIYSGYAWELVEKGHAFACY
;
A
#
# COMPACT_ATOMS: atom_id res chain seq x y z
N MET A 1 1.34 -6.05 13.54
CA MET A 1 2.24 -5.92 12.37
C MET A 1 2.74 -4.49 12.14
N ALA A 2 1.88 -3.49 12.16
CA ALA A 2 2.28 -2.09 11.98
C ALA A 2 3.34 -1.62 13.00
N LEU A 3 3.19 -2.00 14.27
CA LEU A 3 4.14 -1.67 15.32
C LEU A 3 5.55 -2.20 15.02
N PHE A 4 5.67 -3.45 14.62
CA PHE A 4 6.97 -4.05 14.27
C PHE A 4 7.62 -3.35 13.07
N ASN A 5 6.85 -3.10 12.04
CA ASN A 5 7.34 -2.44 10.83
C ASN A 5 7.83 -1.01 11.13
N ARG A 6 7.08 -0.28 11.96
CA ARG A 6 7.47 1.08 12.35
C ARG A 6 8.74 1.08 13.21
N CYS A 7 8.82 0.20 14.19
CA CYS A 7 10.01 0.08 15.04
C CYS A 7 11.24 -0.33 14.23
N PHE A 8 11.09 -1.27 13.31
CA PHE A 8 12.15 -1.70 12.41
C PHE A 8 12.64 -0.54 11.52
N ALA A 9 11.72 0.18 10.89
CA ALA A 9 12.07 1.33 10.06
C ALA A 9 12.83 2.39 10.86
N HIS A 10 12.36 2.74 12.06
CA HIS A 10 13.03 3.71 12.93
C HIS A 10 14.42 3.24 13.35
N ALA A 11 14.57 1.98 13.74
CA ALA A 11 15.84 1.43 14.19
C ALA A 11 16.93 1.44 13.08
N HIS A 12 16.51 1.38 11.82
CA HIS A 12 17.41 1.33 10.67
C HIS A 12 17.46 2.63 9.85
N GLY A 13 16.87 3.71 10.36
CA GLY A 13 16.83 5.00 9.65
C GLY A 13 16.03 4.97 8.35
N GLY A 14 15.07 4.07 8.23
CA GLY A 14 14.22 3.90 7.06
C GLY A 14 12.92 4.69 7.12
N GLN A 15 12.06 4.42 6.15
CA GLN A 15 10.75 5.04 6.02
C GLN A 15 9.65 4.03 6.35
N PHE A 16 8.64 4.48 7.10
CA PHE A 16 7.43 3.69 7.35
C PHE A 16 6.34 4.13 6.39
N VAL A 17 5.98 3.25 5.46
CA VAL A 17 5.00 3.54 4.41
C VAL A 17 3.71 2.79 4.71
N LEU A 18 2.59 3.51 4.65
CA LEU A 18 1.26 2.94 4.80
C LEU A 18 0.61 2.76 3.43
N ARG A 19 0.21 1.53 3.12
CA ARG A 19 -0.55 1.21 1.91
C ARG A 19 -1.86 0.53 2.30
N ILE A 20 -2.94 0.97 1.68
CA ILE A 20 -4.28 0.40 1.87
C ILE A 20 -4.53 -0.67 0.81
N GLU A 21 -4.83 -1.88 1.26
CA GLU A 21 -5.17 -3.01 0.39
C GLU A 21 -6.69 -3.12 0.25
N ASP A 22 -7.25 -2.31 -0.61
CA ASP A 22 -8.67 -2.12 -0.83
C ASP A 22 -9.20 -2.86 -2.08
N THR A 23 -8.68 -4.04 -2.35
CA THR A 23 -9.09 -4.85 -3.50
C THR A 23 -10.51 -5.38 -3.41
N ASP A 24 -11.02 -5.58 -2.20
CA ASP A 24 -12.43 -5.90 -1.96
C ASP A 24 -13.24 -4.60 -1.85
N GLN A 25 -13.73 -4.13 -2.98
CA GLN A 25 -14.46 -2.85 -3.08
C GLN A 25 -15.77 -2.85 -2.27
N ALA A 26 -16.37 -4.01 -2.02
CA ALA A 26 -17.59 -4.12 -1.23
C ALA A 26 -17.36 -3.86 0.26
N ARG A 27 -16.17 -4.18 0.76
CA ARG A 27 -15.79 -4.01 2.17
C ARG A 27 -15.00 -2.74 2.44
N SER A 28 -14.37 -2.19 1.40
CA SER A 28 -13.51 -1.03 1.52
C SER A 28 -14.32 0.25 1.36
N THR A 29 -14.59 0.92 2.48
CA THR A 29 -15.33 2.19 2.51
C THR A 29 -14.42 3.31 3.02
N PRO A 30 -14.72 4.59 2.67
CA PRO A 30 -13.99 5.73 3.21
C PRO A 30 -14.01 5.78 4.74
N GLU A 31 -15.10 5.36 5.37
CA GLU A 31 -15.25 5.31 6.82
C GLU A 31 -14.33 4.26 7.46
N ALA A 32 -14.21 3.10 6.83
CA ALA A 32 -13.30 2.05 7.29
C ALA A 32 -11.83 2.49 7.18
N GLU A 33 -11.47 3.15 6.09
CA GLU A 33 -10.13 3.72 5.90
C GLU A 33 -9.81 4.79 6.95
N ALA A 34 -10.77 5.69 7.23
CA ALA A 34 -10.61 6.72 8.26
C ALA A 34 -10.36 6.12 9.65
N LYS A 35 -11.03 5.01 9.98
CA LYS A 35 -10.82 4.30 11.24
C LYS A 35 -9.44 3.68 11.35
N ILE A 36 -8.88 3.19 10.25
CA ILE A 36 -7.50 2.69 10.22
C ILE A 36 -6.52 3.81 10.57
N PHE A 37 -6.66 4.97 9.94
CA PHE A 37 -5.81 6.13 10.23
C PHE A 37 -5.94 6.59 11.68
N GLU A 38 -7.16 6.69 12.18
CA GLU A 38 -7.44 7.07 13.55
C GLU A 38 -6.81 6.10 14.55
N SER A 39 -6.96 4.80 14.33
CA SER A 39 -6.42 3.76 15.20
C SER A 39 -4.89 3.80 15.25
N LEU A 40 -4.24 3.95 14.10
CA LEU A 40 -2.78 4.04 14.02
C LEU A 40 -2.26 5.30 14.71
N ARG A 41 -2.92 6.43 14.53
CA ARG A 41 -2.55 7.68 15.19
C ARG A 41 -2.77 7.61 16.71
N TRP A 42 -3.85 6.97 17.14
CA TRP A 42 -4.11 6.76 18.56
C TRP A 42 -3.01 5.93 19.23
N LEU A 43 -2.43 4.96 18.51
CA LEU A 43 -1.29 4.17 18.99
C LEU A 43 0.05 4.90 18.85
N GLY A 44 0.08 6.12 18.28
CA GLY A 44 1.31 6.85 18.03
C GLY A 44 2.14 6.29 16.87
N LEU A 45 1.53 5.53 15.97
CA LEU A 45 2.19 4.91 14.82
C LEU A 45 2.01 5.78 13.58
N ASP A 46 2.65 6.95 13.56
CA ASP A 46 2.65 7.83 12.39
C ASP A 46 3.45 7.22 11.24
N TRP A 47 3.09 7.56 10.02
CA TRP A 47 3.75 7.08 8.81
C TRP A 47 4.33 8.24 8.00
N ASP A 48 5.40 7.93 7.27
CA ASP A 48 6.15 8.91 6.47
C ASP A 48 5.51 9.12 5.10
N GLU A 49 4.91 8.07 4.53
CA GLU A 49 4.20 8.10 3.26
C GLU A 49 2.90 7.32 3.39
N GLY A 50 1.87 7.77 2.70
CA GLY A 50 0.58 7.09 2.72
C GLY A 50 -0.49 7.82 1.91
N PRO A 51 -1.74 7.29 1.89
CA PRO A 51 -2.80 7.84 1.06
C PRO A 51 -3.19 9.28 1.38
N ASP A 52 -3.00 9.70 2.62
CA ASP A 52 -3.36 11.03 3.12
C ASP A 52 -2.21 12.03 3.06
N VAL A 53 -0.99 11.58 3.35
CA VAL A 53 0.19 12.46 3.37
C VAL A 53 0.95 12.48 2.05
N GLY A 54 0.69 11.50 1.18
CA GLY A 54 1.39 11.38 -0.09
C GLY A 54 2.83 10.90 0.05
N GLY A 55 3.62 11.11 -0.99
CA GLY A 55 5.02 10.73 -1.05
C GLY A 55 5.44 10.22 -2.43
N PRO A 56 6.73 9.89 -2.63
CA PRO A 56 7.27 9.54 -3.95
C PRO A 56 6.92 8.12 -4.42
N LYS A 57 6.38 7.26 -3.57
CA LYS A 57 6.10 5.85 -3.87
C LYS A 57 4.62 5.55 -4.12
N GLY A 58 3.80 6.57 -4.35
CA GLY A 58 2.38 6.41 -4.66
C GLY A 58 2.11 5.66 -5.96
N PRO A 59 0.84 5.33 -6.22
CA PRO A 59 -0.33 5.44 -5.32
C PRO A 59 -0.26 4.51 -4.12
N TYR A 60 -0.95 4.86 -3.02
CA TYR A 60 -0.91 4.12 -1.76
C TYR A 60 -2.17 3.30 -1.48
N ARG A 61 -3.17 3.36 -2.38
CA ARG A 61 -4.30 2.43 -2.40
C ARG A 61 -4.09 1.41 -3.49
N GLN A 62 -4.24 0.13 -3.16
CA GLN A 62 -3.99 -0.94 -4.11
C GLN A 62 -4.93 -0.87 -5.32
N SER A 63 -6.18 -0.44 -5.12
CA SER A 63 -7.14 -0.22 -6.21
C SER A 63 -6.68 0.79 -7.26
N GLU A 64 -5.83 1.73 -6.89
CA GLU A 64 -5.30 2.78 -7.77
C GLU A 64 -4.03 2.34 -8.53
N ARG A 65 -3.56 1.12 -8.32
CA ARG A 65 -2.31 0.60 -8.89
C ARG A 65 -2.51 -0.41 -10.03
N ALA A 66 -3.74 -0.62 -10.46
CA ALA A 66 -4.09 -1.63 -11.46
C ALA A 66 -3.29 -1.45 -12.77
N ASP A 67 -3.15 -0.22 -13.26
CA ASP A 67 -2.42 0.06 -14.49
C ASP A 67 -0.93 -0.25 -14.36
N ILE A 68 -0.34 0.04 -13.20
CA ILE A 68 1.06 -0.27 -12.90
C ILE A 68 1.27 -1.78 -12.92
N TYR A 69 0.40 -2.53 -12.25
CA TYR A 69 0.48 -4.00 -12.17
C TYR A 69 0.28 -4.63 -13.55
N SER A 70 -0.67 -4.12 -14.33
CA SER A 70 -0.91 -4.58 -15.68
C SER A 70 0.32 -4.40 -16.56
N GLY A 71 0.99 -3.24 -16.46
CA GLY A 71 2.22 -2.97 -17.22
C GLY A 71 3.33 -3.99 -16.91
N TYR A 72 3.58 -4.25 -15.63
CA TYR A 72 4.58 -5.26 -15.22
C TYR A 72 4.18 -6.68 -15.59
N ALA A 73 2.90 -7.02 -15.50
CA ALA A 73 2.41 -8.34 -15.90
C ALA A 73 2.67 -8.60 -17.38
N TRP A 74 2.35 -7.64 -18.25
CA TRP A 74 2.61 -7.76 -19.69
C TRP A 74 4.11 -7.79 -20.01
N GLU A 75 4.92 -7.04 -19.30
CA GLU A 75 6.39 -7.11 -19.43
C GLU A 75 6.91 -8.52 -19.15
N LEU A 76 6.38 -9.19 -18.11
CA LEU A 76 6.73 -10.58 -17.82
C LEU A 76 6.30 -11.55 -18.93
N VAL A 77 5.13 -11.33 -19.53
CA VAL A 77 4.67 -12.12 -20.69
C VAL A 77 5.61 -11.93 -21.89
N GLU A 78 5.99 -10.70 -22.18
CA GLU A 78 6.91 -10.39 -23.29
C GLU A 78 8.29 -11.02 -23.08
N LYS A 79 8.78 -11.07 -21.85
CA LYS A 79 10.05 -11.69 -21.48
C LYS A 79 9.97 -13.22 -21.37
N GLY A 80 8.81 -13.82 -21.51
CA GLY A 80 8.60 -15.27 -21.47
C GLY A 80 8.57 -15.86 -20.06
N HIS A 81 8.46 -15.03 -19.02
CA HIS A 81 8.38 -15.49 -17.62
C HIS A 81 6.95 -15.73 -17.14
N ALA A 82 5.97 -15.29 -17.91
CA ALA A 82 4.56 -15.51 -17.64
C ALA A 82 3.80 -15.75 -18.94
N PHE A 83 2.60 -16.31 -18.85
CA PHE A 83 1.72 -16.52 -20.00
C PHE A 83 0.28 -16.20 -19.61
N ALA A 84 -0.51 -15.78 -20.61
CA ALA A 84 -1.94 -15.53 -20.40
C ALA A 84 -2.68 -16.87 -20.35
N CYS A 85 -3.50 -17.06 -19.30
CA CYS A 85 -4.35 -18.24 -19.13
C CYS A 85 -5.82 -17.81 -19.26
N TYR A 86 -6.55 -18.49 -20.14
CA TYR A 86 -7.96 -18.20 -20.43
C TYR A 86 -8.88 -19.28 -19.88
#